data_df23ef3d7b2b143bf89e31cda1c08e55
#
_entry.id   df23ef3d7b2b143bf89e31cda1c08e55
#
_cell.length_a   1.000
_cell.length_b   1.000
_cell.length_c   1.000
_cell.angle_alpha   90.00
_cell.angle_beta   90.00
_cell.angle_gamma   90.00
#
_symmetry.space_group_name_H-M   'P 1'
#
loop_
_entity.id
_entity.type
_entity.pdbx_description
1 polymer ?
#
loop_
_entity_poly.entity_id
_entity_poly.type
_entity_poly.pdbx_seq_one_letter_code
_entity_poly.pdbx_strand_id
1 'polypeptide(L)'
;MRVLLDSNVWLAILTTDGFCRRYWRETRSTCEFFSSEAILAEIEEKLRHKFGFQIHHVRLLGAFVRRQTTHVTPTTDATGLCRDPDDAPILAAALDANCAFLVTGDQDLLVLQSVQGMAILTQRQFAERLASGKEC
;
A
#
# COMPACT_ATOMS: atom_id res chain seq x y z
N MET A 1 -13.63 -4.05 -4.27
CA MET A 1 -12.76 -2.95 -4.74
C MET A 1 -11.30 -3.34 -4.54
N ARG A 2 -10.49 -3.15 -5.54
CA ARG A 2 -9.10 -3.59 -5.53
C ARG A 2 -8.19 -2.41 -5.14
N VAL A 3 -7.38 -2.59 -4.11
CA VAL A 3 -6.57 -1.52 -3.51
C VAL A 3 -5.17 -2.04 -3.21
N LEU A 4 -4.15 -1.23 -3.50
CA LEU A 4 -2.80 -1.51 -3.06
C LEU A 4 -2.36 -0.44 -2.07
N LEU A 5 -1.94 -0.88 -0.88
CA LEU A 5 -1.39 0.00 0.14
C LEU A 5 0.12 -0.02 0.05
N ASP A 6 0.73 1.17 -0.04
CA ASP A 6 2.18 1.30 -0.04
C ASP A 6 2.75 0.95 1.34
N SER A 7 4.04 0.71 1.40
CA SER A 7 4.71 0.29 2.63
C SER A 7 4.53 1.27 3.79
N ASN A 8 4.56 2.58 3.52
CA ASN A 8 4.39 3.56 4.59
C ASN A 8 3.00 3.48 5.24
N VAL A 9 1.97 3.13 4.47
CA VAL A 9 0.63 2.96 5.00
C VAL A 9 0.58 1.71 5.89
N TRP A 10 1.17 0.60 5.42
CA TRP A 10 1.26 -0.62 6.23
C TRP A 10 2.03 -0.38 7.52
N LEU A 11 3.14 0.36 7.45
CA LEU A 11 3.93 0.67 8.64
C LEU A 11 3.10 1.44 9.67
N ALA A 12 2.29 2.39 9.23
CA ALA A 12 1.41 3.11 10.14
C ALA A 12 0.37 2.17 10.77
N ILE A 13 -0.19 1.25 9.98
CA ILE A 13 -1.14 0.26 10.50
C ILE A 13 -0.49 -0.63 11.55
N LEU A 14 0.73 -1.09 11.30
CA LEU A 14 1.41 -2.06 12.15
C LEU A 14 2.02 -1.46 13.41
N THR A 15 2.41 -0.19 13.37
CA THR A 15 3.19 0.41 14.44
C THR A 15 2.44 1.43 15.29
N THR A 16 1.24 1.84 14.87
CA THR A 16 0.45 2.80 15.63
C THR A 16 -0.96 2.28 15.85
N ASP A 17 -1.67 2.91 16.76
CA ASP A 17 -3.08 2.61 17.00
C ASP A 17 -3.95 3.78 16.54
N GLY A 18 -3.49 4.50 15.52
CA GLY A 18 -4.15 5.71 15.07
C GLY A 18 -5.10 5.48 13.90
N PHE A 19 -5.23 6.55 13.10
CA PHE A 19 -6.19 6.64 12.02
C PHE A 19 -6.04 5.50 11.00
N CYS A 20 -4.82 5.20 10.58
CA CYS A 20 -4.59 4.17 9.55
C CYS A 20 -5.03 2.80 10.04
N ARG A 21 -4.72 2.45 11.28
CA ARG A 21 -5.11 1.15 11.83
C ARG A 21 -6.61 1.01 11.94
N ARG A 22 -7.29 2.05 12.41
CA ARG A 22 -8.75 2.03 12.52
C ARG A 22 -9.37 1.86 11.14
N TYR A 23 -8.86 2.60 10.18
CA TYR A 23 -9.42 2.55 8.84
C TYR A 23 -9.21 1.20 8.18
N TRP A 24 -8.03 0.61 8.37
CA TRP A 24 -7.77 -0.74 7.91
C TRP A 24 -8.81 -1.72 8.48
N ARG A 25 -9.04 -1.64 9.79
CA ARG A 25 -9.95 -2.53 10.48
C ARG A 25 -11.37 -2.41 9.94
N GLU A 26 -11.79 -1.20 9.59
CA GLU A 26 -13.14 -0.94 9.09
C GLU A 26 -13.32 -1.30 7.63
N THR A 27 -12.26 -1.25 6.82
CA THR A 27 -12.38 -1.44 5.38
C THR A 27 -11.93 -2.81 4.89
N ARG A 28 -11.27 -3.58 5.73
CA ARG A 28 -10.66 -4.85 5.29
C ARG A 28 -11.66 -5.86 4.75
N SER A 29 -12.91 -5.76 5.12
CA SER A 29 -13.94 -6.69 4.64
C SER A 29 -14.61 -6.24 3.36
N THR A 30 -14.42 -5.00 2.95
CA THR A 30 -15.06 -4.45 1.76
C THR A 30 -14.10 -4.25 0.60
N CYS A 31 -12.80 -4.37 0.85
CA CYS A 31 -11.77 -4.16 -0.16
C CYS A 31 -10.92 -5.41 -0.30
N GLU A 32 -10.45 -5.67 -1.52
CA GLU A 32 -9.43 -6.68 -1.76
C GLU A 32 -8.08 -5.97 -1.83
N PHE A 33 -7.19 -6.31 -0.89
CA PHE A 33 -5.89 -5.65 -0.80
C PHE A 33 -4.82 -6.47 -1.48
N PHE A 34 -3.92 -5.76 -2.18
CA PHE A 34 -2.82 -6.38 -2.92
C PHE A 34 -1.48 -5.90 -2.35
N SER A 35 -0.47 -6.71 -2.50
CA SER A 35 0.89 -6.37 -2.12
C SER A 35 1.88 -7.07 -3.05
N SER A 36 3.16 -6.78 -2.88
CA SER A 36 4.23 -7.33 -3.71
C SER A 36 5.46 -7.58 -2.86
N GLU A 37 6.43 -8.31 -3.41
CA GLU A 37 7.70 -8.54 -2.72
C GLU A 37 8.42 -7.24 -2.39
N ALA A 38 8.38 -6.25 -3.29
CA ALA A 38 9.03 -4.97 -3.03
C ALA A 38 8.43 -4.27 -1.82
N ILE A 39 7.11 -4.29 -1.69
CA ILE A 39 6.43 -3.69 -0.54
C ILE A 39 6.76 -4.44 0.74
N LEU A 40 6.69 -5.78 0.70
CA LEU A 40 6.95 -6.60 1.88
C LEU A 40 8.40 -6.43 2.34
N ALA A 41 9.35 -6.40 1.41
CA ALA A 41 10.75 -6.21 1.74
C ALA A 41 10.98 -4.86 2.40
N GLU A 42 10.33 -3.82 1.90
CA GLU A 42 10.48 -2.49 2.47
C GLU A 42 9.85 -2.41 3.87
N ILE A 43 8.70 -3.04 4.07
CA ILE A 43 8.07 -3.11 5.38
C ILE A 43 9.02 -3.77 6.39
N GLU A 44 9.57 -4.92 6.03
CA GLU A 44 10.44 -5.67 6.94
C GLU A 44 11.73 -4.91 7.23
N GLU A 45 12.31 -4.28 6.21
CA GLU A 45 13.53 -3.51 6.38
C GLU A 45 13.30 -2.34 7.33
N LYS A 46 12.21 -1.61 7.18
CA LYS A 46 11.93 -0.46 8.03
C LYS A 46 11.50 -0.85 9.44
N LEU A 47 10.76 -1.93 9.60
CA LEU A 47 10.43 -2.43 10.93
C LEU A 47 11.71 -2.75 11.70
N ARG A 48 12.70 -3.33 11.01
CA ARG A 48 13.94 -3.69 11.67
C ARG A 48 14.84 -2.48 11.92
N HIS A 49 15.09 -1.68 10.90
CA HIS A 49 16.13 -0.65 10.95
C HIS A 49 15.63 0.71 11.39
N LYS A 50 14.38 1.05 11.10
CA LYS A 50 13.83 2.33 11.52
C LYS A 50 13.11 2.22 12.88
N PHE A 51 12.38 1.14 13.10
CA PHE A 51 11.59 0.96 14.31
C PHE A 51 12.27 0.06 15.34
N GLY A 52 13.36 -0.60 14.98
CA GLY A 52 14.17 -1.38 15.91
C GLY A 52 13.54 -2.69 16.38
N PHE A 53 12.59 -3.24 15.64
CA PHE A 53 11.96 -4.49 16.01
C PHE A 53 12.93 -5.65 15.83
N GLN A 54 12.81 -6.67 16.69
CA GLN A 54 13.60 -7.89 16.58
C GLN A 54 13.12 -8.72 15.39
N ILE A 55 14.04 -9.52 14.83
CA ILE A 55 13.74 -10.22 13.56
C ILE A 55 12.53 -11.14 13.65
N HIS A 56 12.34 -11.83 14.76
CA HIS A 56 11.17 -12.70 14.89
C HIS A 56 9.87 -11.91 14.87
N HIS A 57 9.87 -10.73 15.45
CA HIS A 57 8.70 -9.85 15.44
C HIS A 57 8.43 -9.30 14.05
N VAL A 58 9.51 -8.94 13.35
CA VAL A 58 9.40 -8.48 11.95
C VAL A 58 8.76 -9.57 11.09
N ARG A 59 9.18 -10.82 11.28
CA ARG A 59 8.63 -11.93 10.50
C ARG A 59 7.15 -12.18 10.79
N LEU A 60 6.74 -12.03 12.04
CA LEU A 60 5.34 -12.17 12.38
C LEU A 60 4.47 -11.10 11.73
N LEU A 61 4.95 -9.85 11.74
CA LEU A 61 4.21 -8.76 11.13
C LEU A 61 4.18 -8.89 9.61
N GLY A 62 5.30 -9.30 9.01
CA GLY A 62 5.33 -9.56 7.57
C GLY A 62 4.38 -10.67 7.16
N ALA A 63 4.31 -11.74 7.95
CA ALA A 63 3.38 -12.83 7.70
C ALA A 63 1.93 -12.35 7.80
N PHE A 64 1.64 -11.45 8.74
CA PHE A 64 0.31 -10.85 8.84
C PHE A 64 -0.05 -10.14 7.55
N VAL A 65 0.84 -9.28 7.03
CA VAL A 65 0.57 -8.55 5.79
C VAL A 65 0.34 -9.52 4.63
N ARG A 66 1.14 -10.59 4.55
CA ARG A 66 0.97 -11.59 3.50
C ARG A 66 -0.40 -12.24 3.55
N ARG A 67 -0.89 -12.54 4.74
CA ARG A 67 -2.21 -13.17 4.89
C ARG A 67 -3.36 -12.24 4.56
N GLN A 68 -3.15 -10.93 4.69
CA GLN A 68 -4.20 -9.94 4.45
C GLN A 68 -4.26 -9.50 2.99
N THR A 69 -3.30 -9.91 2.17
CA THR A 69 -3.18 -9.38 0.80
C THR A 69 -3.06 -10.51 -0.21
N THR A 70 -3.42 -10.18 -1.45
CA THR A 70 -3.14 -11.02 -2.59
C THR A 70 -1.81 -10.57 -3.19
N HIS A 71 -0.90 -11.50 -3.41
CA HIS A 71 0.45 -11.21 -3.90
C HIS A 71 0.43 -10.95 -5.40
N VAL A 72 1.13 -9.90 -5.82
CA VAL A 72 1.30 -9.56 -7.24
C VAL A 72 2.78 -9.55 -7.58
N THR A 73 3.14 -10.21 -8.68
CA THR A 73 4.49 -10.12 -9.25
C THR A 73 4.40 -9.18 -10.45
N PRO A 74 4.94 -7.95 -10.35
CA PRO A 74 4.76 -6.99 -11.44
C PRO A 74 5.52 -7.41 -12.69
N THR A 75 4.90 -7.19 -13.84
CA THR A 75 5.53 -7.41 -15.16
C THR A 75 5.62 -6.13 -15.96
N THR A 76 4.81 -5.13 -15.62
CA THR A 76 4.83 -3.83 -16.29
C THR A 76 6.08 -3.04 -15.91
N ASP A 77 6.70 -2.37 -16.89
CA ASP A 77 7.77 -1.42 -16.62
C ASP A 77 7.16 -0.03 -16.46
N ALA A 78 7.13 0.45 -15.23
CA ALA A 78 6.53 1.74 -14.90
C ALA A 78 7.55 2.85 -14.68
N THR A 79 8.83 2.64 -15.04
CA THR A 79 9.88 3.61 -14.77
C THR A 79 9.64 4.96 -15.42
N GLY A 80 9.01 4.98 -16.60
CA GLY A 80 8.70 6.23 -17.28
C GLY A 80 7.48 6.96 -16.75
N LEU A 81 6.77 6.40 -15.79
CA LEU A 81 5.52 6.96 -15.29
C LEU A 81 5.67 7.71 -13.96
N CYS A 82 6.79 7.59 -13.27
CA CYS A 82 6.98 8.20 -11.96
C CYS A 82 8.32 8.94 -11.91
N ARG A 83 8.40 9.91 -10.96
CA ARG A 83 9.60 10.74 -10.83
C ARG A 83 10.78 9.98 -10.25
N ASP A 84 10.50 9.11 -9.28
CA ASP A 84 11.52 8.33 -8.62
C ASP A 84 11.45 6.90 -9.17
N PRO A 85 12.52 6.41 -9.83
CA PRO A 85 12.49 5.05 -10.38
C PRO A 85 12.34 3.96 -9.32
N ASP A 86 12.66 4.26 -8.05
CA ASP A 86 12.48 3.31 -6.97
C ASP A 86 10.99 3.05 -6.69
N ASP A 87 10.11 3.94 -7.11
CA ASP A 87 8.66 3.78 -6.95
C ASP A 87 8.04 2.96 -8.08
N ALA A 88 8.78 2.72 -9.14
CA ALA A 88 8.25 2.02 -10.31
C ALA A 88 7.72 0.61 -9.99
N PRO A 89 8.39 -0.22 -9.18
CA PRO A 89 7.84 -1.54 -8.86
C PRO A 89 6.52 -1.47 -8.11
N ILE A 90 6.33 -0.45 -7.27
CA ILE A 90 5.10 -0.28 -6.52
C ILE A 90 3.96 0.10 -7.48
N LEU A 91 4.22 1.07 -8.34
CA LEU A 91 3.24 1.49 -9.33
C LEU A 91 2.88 0.36 -10.28
N ALA A 92 3.87 -0.38 -10.74
CA ALA A 92 3.65 -1.52 -11.63
C ALA A 92 2.78 -2.59 -10.98
N ALA A 93 3.00 -2.90 -9.71
CA ALA A 93 2.20 -3.89 -9.01
C ALA A 93 0.72 -3.46 -8.94
N ALA A 94 0.49 -2.19 -8.61
CA ALA A 94 -0.88 -1.68 -8.53
C ALA A 94 -1.57 -1.72 -9.89
N LEU A 95 -0.86 -1.37 -10.95
CA LEU A 95 -1.42 -1.40 -12.30
C LEU A 95 -1.70 -2.83 -12.74
N ASP A 96 -0.76 -3.75 -12.52
CA ASP A 96 -0.92 -5.14 -12.92
C ASP A 96 -2.04 -5.83 -12.15
N ALA A 97 -2.32 -5.39 -10.93
CA ALA A 97 -3.42 -5.92 -10.13
C ALA A 97 -4.77 -5.27 -10.49
N ASN A 98 -4.77 -4.33 -11.43
CA ASN A 98 -5.98 -3.58 -11.81
C ASN A 98 -6.62 -2.91 -10.60
N CYS A 99 -5.81 -2.30 -9.75
CA CYS A 99 -6.31 -1.62 -8.58
C CYS A 99 -7.07 -0.35 -8.96
N ALA A 100 -8.15 -0.07 -8.23
CA ALA A 100 -8.86 1.19 -8.35
C ALA A 100 -8.06 2.31 -7.67
N PHE A 101 -7.36 1.96 -6.59
CA PHE A 101 -6.61 2.92 -5.79
C PHE A 101 -5.23 2.41 -5.42
N LEU A 102 -4.25 3.31 -5.47
CA LEU A 102 -2.95 3.15 -4.82
C LEU A 102 -2.92 4.16 -3.67
N VAL A 103 -2.80 3.67 -2.45
CA VAL A 103 -2.79 4.52 -1.25
C VAL A 103 -1.37 4.65 -0.75
N THR A 104 -0.90 5.88 -0.63
CA THR A 104 0.51 6.15 -0.28
C THR A 104 0.64 7.49 0.42
N GLY A 105 1.75 7.67 1.13
CA GLY A 105 2.15 8.98 1.65
C GLY A 105 3.30 9.60 0.89
N ASP A 106 3.78 8.95 -0.17
CA ASP A 106 4.94 9.39 -0.92
C ASP A 106 4.55 10.48 -1.92
N GLN A 107 5.14 11.67 -1.77
CA GLN A 107 4.81 12.80 -2.63
C GLN A 107 5.17 12.55 -4.09
N ASP A 108 6.20 11.75 -4.37
CA ASP A 108 6.58 11.45 -5.75
C ASP A 108 5.53 10.62 -6.47
N LEU A 109 4.71 9.86 -5.74
CA LEU A 109 3.57 9.15 -6.31
C LEU A 109 2.32 10.02 -6.28
N LEU A 110 2.08 10.73 -5.18
CA LEU A 110 0.88 11.55 -5.03
C LEU A 110 0.78 12.65 -6.07
N VAL A 111 1.92 13.18 -6.53
CA VAL A 111 1.94 14.24 -7.54
C VAL A 111 1.32 13.77 -8.86
N LEU A 112 1.30 12.48 -9.12
CA LEU A 112 0.70 11.93 -10.35
C LEU A 112 -0.83 12.00 -10.33
N GLN A 113 -1.44 12.00 -9.17
CA GLN A 113 -2.89 12.03 -8.93
C GLN A 113 -3.63 10.82 -9.49
N SER A 114 -3.35 10.41 -10.71
CA SER A 114 -3.90 9.19 -11.28
C SER A 114 -2.99 8.68 -12.40
N VAL A 115 -3.04 7.37 -12.63
CA VAL A 115 -2.28 6.73 -13.71
C VAL A 115 -3.20 5.67 -14.32
N GLN A 116 -3.47 5.81 -15.62
CA GLN A 116 -4.24 4.83 -16.38
C GLN A 116 -5.58 4.49 -15.71
N GLY A 117 -6.23 5.50 -15.15
CA GLY A 117 -7.52 5.33 -14.50
C GLY A 117 -7.46 4.95 -13.02
N MET A 118 -6.28 4.63 -12.51
CA MET A 118 -6.10 4.31 -11.09
C MET A 118 -5.81 5.60 -10.32
N ALA A 119 -6.59 5.88 -9.29
CA ALA A 119 -6.37 7.07 -8.46
C ALA A 119 -5.28 6.80 -7.43
N ILE A 120 -4.41 7.80 -7.22
CA ILE A 120 -3.35 7.73 -6.22
C ILE A 120 -3.74 8.68 -5.08
N LEU A 121 -3.94 8.13 -3.89
CA LEU A 121 -4.55 8.85 -2.78
C LEU A 121 -3.73 8.70 -1.51
N THR A 122 -3.84 9.72 -0.64
CA THR A 122 -3.40 9.55 0.74
C THR A 122 -4.40 8.68 1.49
N GLN A 123 -4.00 8.21 2.67
CA GLN A 123 -4.90 7.44 3.53
C GLN A 123 -6.18 8.23 3.82
N ARG A 124 -6.05 9.52 4.09
CA ARG A 124 -7.21 10.36 4.39
C ARG A 124 -8.12 10.51 3.17
N GLN A 125 -7.53 10.73 2.00
CA GLN A 125 -8.33 10.84 0.77
C GLN A 125 -9.05 9.54 0.45
N PHE A 126 -8.40 8.42 0.70
CA PHE A 126 -9.01 7.10 0.51
C PHE A 126 -10.21 6.94 1.45
N ALA A 127 -10.03 7.35 2.72
CA ALA A 127 -11.11 7.32 3.70
C ALA A 127 -12.30 8.16 3.25
N GLU A 128 -12.02 9.36 2.78
CA GLU A 128 -13.09 10.26 2.30
C GLU A 128 -13.80 9.70 1.07
N ARG A 129 -13.04 9.08 0.17
CA ARG A 129 -13.60 8.48 -1.03
C ARG A 129 -14.57 7.37 -0.67
N LEU A 130 -14.20 6.49 0.24
CA LEU A 130 -15.06 5.40 0.67
C LEU A 130 -16.31 5.91 1.37
N ALA A 131 -16.17 6.91 2.20
CA ALA A 131 -17.30 7.46 2.95
C ALA A 131 -18.32 8.13 2.02
N SER A 132 -17.83 8.88 1.02
CA SER A 132 -18.73 9.62 0.13
C SER A 132 -19.31 8.74 -0.97
N GLY A 133 -18.52 7.78 -1.46
CA GLY A 133 -18.96 6.93 -2.56
C GLY A 133 -19.92 5.84 -2.17
N LYS A 134 -19.75 5.30 -0.98
CA LYS A 134 -20.55 4.19 -0.47
C LYS A 134 -20.52 2.95 -1.33
N GLU A 135 -19.61 2.91 -2.26
CA GLU A 135 -19.36 1.73 -3.08
C GLU A 135 -18.02 1.18 -2.76
N CYS A 136 -17.98 -0.03 -2.53
CA CYS A 136 -16.73 -0.73 -2.40
C CYS A 136 -16.86 -2.08 -3.02
#